data_6a2ac067425a61501f117946b92bd33f
#
_entry.id   6a2ac067425a61501f117946b92bd33f
#
_cell.length_a   1.000
_cell.length_b   1.000
_cell.length_c   1.000
_cell.angle_alpha   90.00
_cell.angle_beta   90.00
_cell.angle_gamma   90.00
#
_symmetry.space_group_name_H-M   'P 1'
#
loop_
_entity.id
_entity.type
_entity.pdbx_description
1 polymer ?
#
loop_
_entity_poly.entity_id
_entity_poly.type
_entity_poly.pdbx_seq_one_letter_code
_entity_poly.pdbx_strand_id
1 'polypeptide(L)'
;MIRSRDLPAWLAYIEQQHPKSIDMGLDRVREVAERLSLGKPSTRVITVGGTNGKGSTVAFIEAIARATGWKVGAYTSPHLLRYNERVRIDGVEVDDASLVDAFEAVEAARLSSSPLGSGVGVRVGRSVRVSDSDATPSPPNPPLEGEGSGLPLTYFEFGTLAALWLFERAGLDLAVLEIGLGGRLDAVNIVDPDVAVITTVDLDHTDWLGNDREAIGTEKAGIARAWKPLVLGEVDSPSSVLRHAYAIGANALRLGSDFFHEPIDNQRWRWREVGAELELPAPALSAPSQRANAATAIAALRALPGEPVRDEAFAEGVASAALPGRLQRLERDGVEVVLDVGHNPQAARELAAWLQAHPIAGATRVVFAALADKDVRSVVDAFASAPLPWFLAGLSSGPRSQTAEQLAARLDDTIAVVASLHDDVDDALRAALAASSAGDRVLVFGSFHTVADAMRILHSGR
;
A
#
# COMPACT_ATOMS: atom_id res chain seq x y z
N MET A 1 1.58 -2.10 -39.35
CA MET A 1 0.83 -1.50 -38.23
C MET A 1 0.90 -2.47 -37.08
N ILE A 2 1.72 -2.21 -36.06
CA ILE A 2 1.69 -2.94 -34.81
C ILE A 2 0.33 -2.60 -34.20
N ARG A 3 -0.53 -3.59 -33.99
CA ARG A 3 -1.78 -3.36 -33.24
C ARG A 3 -1.36 -2.82 -31.87
N SER A 4 -1.81 -1.62 -31.47
CA SER A 4 -1.63 -1.12 -30.12
C SER A 4 -2.21 -2.16 -29.16
N ARG A 5 -1.44 -2.57 -28.14
CA ARG A 5 -1.92 -3.48 -27.09
C ARG A 5 -3.02 -2.73 -26.32
N ASP A 6 -4.12 -3.40 -26.02
CA ASP A 6 -5.06 -2.92 -25.01
C ASP A 6 -4.47 -3.08 -23.59
N LEU A 7 -5.13 -2.53 -22.58
CA LEU A 7 -4.62 -2.57 -21.20
C LEU A 7 -4.37 -3.99 -20.69
N PRO A 8 -5.28 -4.98 -20.85
CA PRO A 8 -5.00 -6.36 -20.45
C PRO A 8 -3.77 -6.97 -21.14
N ALA A 9 -3.60 -6.73 -22.43
CA ALA A 9 -2.44 -7.22 -23.17
C ALA A 9 -1.13 -6.52 -22.72
N TRP A 10 -1.18 -5.24 -22.35
CA TRP A 10 -0.06 -4.54 -21.74
C TRP A 10 0.31 -5.13 -20.39
N LEU A 11 -0.64 -5.37 -19.50
CA LEU A 11 -0.37 -5.93 -18.17
C LEU A 11 0.27 -7.32 -18.26
N ALA A 12 -0.25 -8.19 -19.14
CA ALA A 12 0.34 -9.50 -19.41
C ALA A 12 1.75 -9.42 -20.01
N TYR A 13 2.01 -8.42 -20.86
CA TYR A 13 3.32 -8.18 -21.43
C TYR A 13 4.32 -7.71 -20.38
N ILE A 14 3.96 -6.73 -19.56
CA ILE A 14 4.84 -6.15 -18.52
C ILE A 14 5.24 -7.22 -17.49
N GLU A 15 4.32 -8.11 -17.12
CA GLU A 15 4.58 -9.19 -16.17
C GLU A 15 5.70 -10.13 -16.61
N GLN A 16 5.95 -10.21 -17.93
CA GLN A 16 6.96 -11.08 -18.52
C GLN A 16 8.30 -10.37 -18.78
N GLN A 17 8.40 -9.04 -18.55
CA GLN A 17 9.61 -8.28 -18.90
C GLN A 17 10.77 -8.47 -17.92
N HIS A 18 10.54 -9.05 -16.76
CA HIS A 18 11.56 -9.32 -15.77
C HIS A 18 11.43 -10.76 -15.24
N PRO A 19 12.55 -11.51 -15.10
CA PRO A 19 12.50 -12.91 -14.64
C PRO A 19 12.07 -13.05 -13.18
N LYS A 20 12.18 -11.97 -12.40
CA LYS A 20 11.76 -11.92 -11.00
C LYS A 20 10.58 -10.98 -10.85
N SER A 21 9.59 -11.36 -10.06
CA SER A 21 8.46 -10.49 -9.70
C SER A 21 8.88 -9.34 -8.77
N ILE A 22 9.92 -9.53 -7.97
CA ILE A 22 10.54 -8.55 -7.09
C ILE A 22 12.05 -8.56 -7.35
N ASP A 23 12.59 -7.39 -7.64
CA ASP A 23 14.03 -7.18 -7.77
C ASP A 23 14.36 -5.76 -7.29
N MET A 24 14.96 -5.68 -6.10
CA MET A 24 15.17 -4.40 -5.42
C MET A 24 16.40 -3.67 -5.97
N GLY A 25 16.22 -2.40 -6.34
CA GLY A 25 17.29 -1.56 -6.87
C GLY A 25 16.73 -0.35 -7.59
N LEU A 26 17.48 0.75 -7.65
CA LEU A 26 17.00 2.00 -8.22
C LEU A 26 17.65 2.36 -9.56
N ASP A 27 18.74 1.70 -9.95
CA ASP A 27 19.57 2.15 -11.08
C ASP A 27 18.81 2.08 -12.41
N ARG A 28 18.17 0.93 -12.71
CA ARG A 28 17.39 0.77 -13.94
C ARG A 28 16.16 1.66 -14.01
N VAL A 29 15.50 1.90 -12.85
CA VAL A 29 14.34 2.82 -12.78
C VAL A 29 14.77 4.26 -13.03
N ARG A 30 15.88 4.69 -12.41
CA ARG A 30 16.45 6.02 -12.62
C ARG A 30 16.87 6.23 -14.07
N GLU A 31 17.54 5.24 -14.67
CA GLU A 31 17.93 5.33 -16.07
C GLU A 31 16.74 5.50 -17.00
N VAL A 32 15.65 4.74 -16.80
CA VAL A 32 14.44 4.90 -17.63
C VAL A 32 13.73 6.22 -17.33
N ALA A 33 13.70 6.67 -16.07
CA ALA A 33 13.15 7.98 -15.70
C ALA A 33 13.93 9.14 -16.38
N GLU A 34 15.24 9.06 -16.43
CA GLU A 34 16.10 10.01 -17.15
C GLU A 34 15.82 10.01 -18.67
N ARG A 35 15.66 8.82 -19.27
CA ARG A 35 15.31 8.69 -20.69
C ARG A 35 13.91 9.24 -21.00
N LEU A 36 12.97 9.12 -20.06
CA LEU A 36 11.64 9.75 -20.12
C LEU A 36 11.70 11.26 -19.87
N SER A 37 12.84 11.78 -19.40
CA SER A 37 13.01 13.17 -18.94
C SER A 37 12.02 13.53 -17.84
N LEU A 38 11.72 12.59 -16.94
CA LEU A 38 10.80 12.82 -15.83
C LEU A 38 11.36 13.82 -14.84
N GLY A 39 10.58 14.86 -14.57
CA GLY A 39 10.81 15.83 -13.51
C GLY A 39 10.11 15.44 -12.20
N LYS A 40 9.93 16.42 -11.33
CA LYS A 40 9.12 16.24 -10.11
C LYS A 40 7.65 16.09 -10.50
N PRO A 41 6.94 15.06 -10.02
CA PRO A 41 5.57 14.75 -10.47
C PRO A 41 4.52 15.80 -10.05
N SER A 42 4.87 16.68 -9.10
CA SER A 42 4.00 17.73 -8.58
C SER A 42 4.82 18.81 -7.85
N THR A 43 4.22 19.97 -7.56
CA THR A 43 4.83 21.01 -6.71
C THR A 43 5.11 20.51 -5.29
N ARG A 44 4.25 19.61 -4.77
CA ARG A 44 4.40 18.96 -3.46
C ARG A 44 4.34 17.45 -3.62
N VAL A 45 5.16 16.74 -2.86
CA VAL A 45 5.19 15.27 -2.86
C VAL A 45 5.18 14.74 -1.44
N ILE A 46 4.26 13.83 -1.14
CA ILE A 46 4.26 13.03 0.08
C ILE A 46 4.51 11.58 -0.30
N THR A 47 5.54 10.95 0.29
CA THR A 47 5.80 9.52 0.13
C THR A 47 5.38 8.78 1.39
N VAL A 48 4.54 7.73 1.23
CA VAL A 48 3.97 6.96 2.34
C VAL A 48 4.51 5.53 2.31
N GLY A 49 5.32 5.19 3.30
CA GLY A 49 5.82 3.84 3.59
C GLY A 49 5.21 3.27 4.86
N GLY A 50 5.50 2.00 5.15
CA GLY A 50 5.04 1.32 6.36
C GLY A 50 4.72 -0.15 6.12
N THR A 51 4.39 -0.90 7.16
CA THR A 51 3.90 -2.26 7.05
C THR A 51 2.39 -2.24 6.77
N ASN A 52 1.58 -1.72 7.68
CA ASN A 52 0.15 -1.56 7.54
C ASN A 52 -0.25 -0.08 7.51
N GLY A 53 -1.46 0.24 7.01
CA GLY A 53 -2.00 1.60 7.03
C GLY A 53 -1.60 2.51 5.88
N LYS A 54 -0.65 2.13 5.01
CA LYS A 54 -0.17 2.95 3.89
C LYS A 54 -1.32 3.48 3.02
N GLY A 55 -2.07 2.59 2.38
CA GLY A 55 -3.18 2.95 1.50
C GLY A 55 -4.26 3.78 2.19
N SER A 56 -4.58 3.46 3.47
CA SER A 56 -5.53 4.27 4.26
C SER A 56 -5.02 5.69 4.51
N THR A 57 -3.72 5.83 4.86
CA THR A 57 -3.10 7.15 5.06
C THR A 57 -3.08 7.94 3.75
N VAL A 58 -2.77 7.28 2.60
CA VAL A 58 -2.88 7.91 1.27
C VAL A 58 -4.31 8.38 1.01
N ALA A 59 -5.33 7.55 1.30
CA ALA A 59 -6.73 7.92 1.08
C ALA A 59 -7.14 9.14 1.93
N PHE A 60 -6.70 9.23 3.20
CA PHE A 60 -6.94 10.41 4.03
C PHE A 60 -6.21 11.65 3.50
N ILE A 61 -4.94 11.53 3.11
CA ILE A 61 -4.17 12.65 2.52
C ILE A 61 -4.88 13.14 1.25
N GLU A 62 -5.25 12.24 0.35
CA GLU A 62 -5.94 12.55 -0.90
C GLU A 62 -7.27 13.26 -0.64
N ALA A 63 -8.12 12.73 0.26
CA ALA A 63 -9.42 13.30 0.56
C ALA A 63 -9.32 14.71 1.19
N ILE A 64 -8.42 14.89 2.16
CA ILE A 64 -8.20 16.19 2.83
C ILE A 64 -7.63 17.21 1.82
N ALA A 65 -6.65 16.84 1.03
CA ALA A 65 -6.03 17.73 0.06
C ALA A 65 -7.04 18.17 -1.02
N ARG A 66 -7.91 17.26 -1.50
CA ARG A 66 -8.99 17.60 -2.42
C ARG A 66 -10.04 18.52 -1.79
N ALA A 67 -10.40 18.30 -0.53
CA ALA A 67 -11.30 19.19 0.21
C ALA A 67 -10.72 20.63 0.35
N THR A 68 -9.39 20.78 0.31
CA THR A 68 -8.71 22.08 0.23
C THR A 68 -8.83 22.73 -1.15
N GLY A 69 -9.22 21.97 -2.18
CA GLY A 69 -9.29 22.40 -3.58
C GLY A 69 -8.02 22.14 -4.38
N TRP A 70 -7.08 21.34 -3.84
CA TRP A 70 -5.88 20.92 -4.58
C TRP A 70 -6.20 19.81 -5.57
N LYS A 71 -5.56 19.85 -6.72
CA LYS A 71 -5.57 18.75 -7.68
C LYS A 71 -4.53 17.71 -7.25
N VAL A 72 -5.00 16.52 -6.89
CA VAL A 72 -4.18 15.48 -6.25
C VAL A 72 -3.96 14.29 -7.18
N GLY A 73 -2.72 13.82 -7.28
CA GLY A 73 -2.38 12.52 -7.83
C GLY A 73 -2.08 11.53 -6.71
N ALA A 74 -2.69 10.35 -6.72
CA ALA A 74 -2.45 9.27 -5.77
C ALA A 74 -2.01 8.00 -6.48
N TYR A 75 -0.83 7.47 -6.10
CA TYR A 75 -0.32 6.17 -6.56
C TYR A 75 -0.33 5.19 -5.41
N THR A 76 -1.05 4.07 -5.58
CA THR A 76 -1.27 3.06 -4.52
C THR A 76 -1.06 1.64 -5.04
N SER A 77 -0.74 0.69 -4.16
CA SER A 77 -0.58 -0.72 -4.51
C SER A 77 -0.81 -1.66 -3.32
N PRO A 78 -1.27 -2.91 -3.61
CA PRO A 78 -1.81 -3.40 -4.88
C PRO A 78 -3.22 -2.89 -5.15
N HIS A 79 -3.79 -3.19 -6.32
CA HIS A 79 -5.20 -2.98 -6.63
C HIS A 79 -6.06 -4.17 -6.16
N LEU A 80 -7.37 -3.97 -6.06
CA LEU A 80 -8.34 -5.04 -5.77
C LEU A 80 -8.93 -5.65 -7.05
N LEU A 81 -9.63 -4.86 -7.85
CA LEU A 81 -10.38 -5.35 -9.02
C LEU A 81 -9.74 -4.96 -10.35
N ARG A 82 -9.24 -3.74 -10.45
CA ARG A 82 -8.72 -3.15 -11.70
C ARG A 82 -7.38 -2.47 -11.49
N TYR A 83 -6.50 -2.58 -12.46
CA TYR A 83 -5.19 -1.92 -12.41
C TYR A 83 -5.29 -0.40 -12.24
N ASN A 84 -6.32 0.20 -12.81
CA ASN A 84 -6.61 1.64 -12.76
C ASN A 84 -6.66 2.20 -11.33
N GLU A 85 -7.12 1.40 -10.35
CA GLU A 85 -7.14 1.76 -8.92
C GLU A 85 -5.79 2.26 -8.40
N ARG A 86 -4.68 1.82 -9.04
CA ARG A 86 -3.32 2.19 -8.64
C ARG A 86 -2.99 3.65 -8.91
N VAL A 87 -3.63 4.26 -9.92
CA VAL A 87 -3.33 5.63 -10.35
C VAL A 87 -4.62 6.43 -10.36
N ARG A 88 -4.75 7.36 -9.44
CA ARG A 88 -5.88 8.28 -9.39
C ARG A 88 -5.40 9.71 -9.58
N ILE A 89 -6.16 10.48 -10.33
CA ILE A 89 -5.98 11.91 -10.52
C ILE A 89 -7.27 12.59 -10.09
N ASP A 90 -7.16 13.45 -9.09
CA ASP A 90 -8.29 14.17 -8.47
C ASP A 90 -9.40 13.22 -7.98
N GLY A 91 -9.01 12.10 -7.37
CA GLY A 91 -9.91 11.08 -6.81
C GLY A 91 -10.56 10.17 -7.83
N VAL A 92 -10.23 10.31 -9.11
CA VAL A 92 -10.76 9.47 -10.19
C VAL A 92 -9.67 8.56 -10.72
N GLU A 93 -9.97 7.26 -10.86
CA GLU A 93 -9.08 6.31 -11.52
C GLU A 93 -8.80 6.76 -12.96
N VAL A 94 -7.54 6.70 -13.38
CA VAL A 94 -7.19 6.98 -14.77
C VAL A 94 -7.80 5.91 -15.70
N ASP A 95 -8.21 6.31 -16.89
CA ASP A 95 -8.79 5.40 -17.87
C ASP A 95 -7.76 4.48 -18.53
N ASP A 96 -8.24 3.44 -19.21
CA ASP A 96 -7.40 2.43 -19.85
C ASP A 96 -6.51 3.06 -20.94
N ALA A 97 -7.01 4.05 -21.69
CA ALA A 97 -6.28 4.71 -22.76
C ALA A 97 -5.08 5.49 -22.20
N SER A 98 -5.29 6.26 -21.14
CA SER A 98 -4.21 7.00 -20.46
C SER A 98 -3.12 6.08 -19.91
N LEU A 99 -3.49 4.91 -19.34
CA LEU A 99 -2.52 3.91 -18.89
C LEU A 99 -1.75 3.30 -20.07
N VAL A 100 -2.43 3.00 -21.19
CA VAL A 100 -1.79 2.48 -22.40
C VAL A 100 -0.77 3.49 -22.93
N ASP A 101 -1.13 4.77 -23.06
CA ASP A 101 -0.23 5.82 -23.51
C ASP A 101 1.02 5.93 -22.59
N ALA A 102 0.82 5.83 -21.26
CA ALA A 102 1.92 5.85 -20.32
C ALA A 102 2.82 4.62 -20.46
N PHE A 103 2.24 3.43 -20.65
CA PHE A 103 3.00 2.20 -20.86
C PHE A 103 3.78 2.25 -22.19
N GLU A 104 3.21 2.79 -23.26
CA GLU A 104 3.91 3.00 -24.53
C GLU A 104 5.11 3.95 -24.36
N ALA A 105 4.96 5.03 -23.60
CA ALA A 105 6.04 5.95 -23.30
C ALA A 105 7.18 5.29 -22.51
N VAL A 106 6.85 4.53 -21.45
CA VAL A 106 7.85 3.80 -20.64
C VAL A 106 8.56 2.76 -21.50
N GLU A 107 7.82 2.03 -22.33
CA GLU A 107 8.39 1.02 -23.25
C GLU A 107 9.37 1.63 -24.23
N ALA A 108 8.99 2.73 -24.87
CA ALA A 108 9.88 3.44 -25.79
C ALA A 108 11.17 3.91 -25.11
N ALA A 109 11.08 4.41 -23.87
CA ALA A 109 12.23 4.85 -23.11
C ALA A 109 13.14 3.69 -22.67
N ARG A 110 12.60 2.57 -22.20
CA ARG A 110 13.41 1.43 -21.79
C ARG A 110 14.14 0.74 -22.95
N LEU A 111 13.58 0.80 -24.17
CA LEU A 111 14.14 0.23 -25.38
C LEU A 111 15.18 1.16 -26.05
N SER A 112 15.17 2.45 -25.74
CA SER A 112 16.10 3.40 -26.38
C SER A 112 17.53 3.16 -25.88
N SER A 113 18.51 3.19 -26.82
CA SER A 113 19.94 2.98 -26.52
C SER A 113 20.70 4.27 -26.21
N SER A 114 20.03 5.43 -26.12
CA SER A 114 20.66 6.74 -25.83
C SER A 114 19.74 7.63 -24.99
N PRO A 115 20.31 8.48 -24.10
CA PRO A 115 19.54 9.55 -23.49
C PRO A 115 19.04 10.49 -24.59
N LEU A 116 17.75 10.78 -24.63
CA LEU A 116 17.18 11.82 -25.48
C LEU A 116 17.70 13.18 -24.98
N GLY A 117 18.69 13.75 -25.71
CA GLY A 117 19.11 15.14 -25.54
C GLY A 117 20.47 15.35 -24.88
N SER A 118 21.56 15.18 -25.64
CA SER A 118 22.82 15.85 -25.33
C SER A 118 22.78 17.29 -25.88
N GLY A 119 22.30 18.21 -25.06
CA GLY A 119 22.43 19.66 -25.31
C GLY A 119 22.92 20.36 -24.06
N VAL A 120 24.19 20.77 -24.11
CA VAL A 120 24.89 21.74 -23.23
C VAL A 120 25.30 21.25 -21.84
N GLY A 121 26.60 21.03 -21.71
CA GLY A 121 27.25 20.68 -20.45
C GLY A 121 27.26 21.81 -19.43
N VAL A 122 26.97 21.42 -18.19
CA VAL A 122 27.46 22.15 -17.00
C VAL A 122 28.21 21.14 -16.15
N ARG A 123 29.52 21.36 -16.02
CA ARG A 123 30.38 20.65 -15.05
C ARG A 123 30.02 21.14 -13.66
N VAL A 124 29.57 20.24 -12.78
CA VAL A 124 29.53 20.47 -11.34
C VAL A 124 30.40 19.42 -10.65
N GLY A 125 31.08 19.89 -9.65
CA GLY A 125 32.28 19.43 -9.01
C GLY A 125 32.27 18.07 -8.33
N ARG A 126 33.47 17.59 -8.16
CA ARG A 126 34.03 16.52 -7.35
C ARG A 126 33.22 16.13 -6.11
N SER A 127 32.72 14.90 -6.08
CA SER A 127 32.35 14.23 -4.83
C SER A 127 33.56 13.46 -4.28
N VAL A 128 33.72 13.59 -2.98
CA VAL A 128 34.73 12.91 -2.15
C VAL A 128 34.40 11.41 -2.12
N ARG A 129 35.38 10.56 -2.45
CA ARG A 129 35.28 9.11 -2.26
C ARG A 129 35.49 8.79 -0.78
N VAL A 130 34.51 8.14 -0.19
CA VAL A 130 34.70 7.32 1.03
C VAL A 130 34.89 5.88 0.54
N SER A 131 36.01 5.31 0.91
CA SER A 131 36.37 3.93 0.60
C SER A 131 35.71 3.01 1.61
N ASP A 132 34.73 2.20 1.18
CA ASP A 132 34.37 0.97 1.88
C ASP A 132 34.85 -0.22 1.07
N SER A 133 35.75 -0.96 1.67
CA SER A 133 36.28 -2.23 1.23
C SER A 133 35.42 -3.36 1.80
N ASP A 134 35.19 -4.37 0.98
CA ASP A 134 34.65 -5.70 1.23
C ASP A 134 33.16 -5.92 0.91
N ALA A 135 32.87 -5.95 -0.41
CA ALA A 135 31.78 -6.79 -0.94
C ALA A 135 32.27 -7.40 -2.25
N THR A 136 32.39 -8.70 -2.28
CA THR A 136 32.66 -9.46 -3.52
C THR A 136 31.51 -9.28 -4.51
N PRO A 137 31.77 -8.88 -5.74
CA PRO A 137 30.72 -8.72 -6.75
C PRO A 137 30.23 -10.11 -7.21
N SER A 138 28.92 -10.32 -7.16
CA SER A 138 28.30 -11.45 -7.84
C SER A 138 28.47 -11.31 -9.36
N PRO A 139 28.69 -12.43 -10.09
CA PRO A 139 28.87 -12.36 -11.54
C PRO A 139 27.59 -11.89 -12.24
N PRO A 140 27.70 -11.12 -13.33
CA PRO A 140 26.55 -10.70 -14.10
C PRO A 140 25.85 -11.91 -14.73
N ASN A 141 24.52 -11.98 -14.60
CA ASN A 141 23.71 -12.95 -15.28
C ASN A 141 23.78 -12.73 -16.80
N PRO A 142 23.82 -13.83 -17.61
CA PRO A 142 23.82 -13.70 -19.07
C PRO A 142 22.51 -13.10 -19.58
N PRO A 143 22.55 -12.29 -20.67
CA PRO A 143 21.35 -11.74 -21.28
C PRO A 143 20.45 -12.85 -21.83
N LEU A 144 19.14 -12.76 -21.62
CA LEU A 144 18.16 -13.57 -22.33
C LEU A 144 18.13 -13.12 -23.80
N GLU A 145 18.49 -14.00 -24.72
CA GLU A 145 18.35 -13.79 -26.15
C GLU A 145 16.86 -13.81 -26.55
N GLY A 146 16.31 -12.66 -26.97
CA GLY A 146 14.99 -12.56 -27.57
C GLY A 146 14.40 -11.17 -27.51
N GLU A 147 14.43 -10.45 -28.64
CA GLU A 147 13.76 -9.20 -28.97
C GLU A 147 14.10 -7.96 -28.13
N GLY A 148 15.02 -7.12 -28.66
CA GLY A 148 15.28 -5.74 -28.21
C GLY A 148 15.95 -5.64 -26.85
N SER A 149 17.25 -5.33 -26.84
CA SER A 149 18.11 -5.16 -25.64
C SER A 149 17.72 -3.96 -24.74
N GLY A 150 16.46 -3.91 -24.30
CA GLY A 150 15.96 -2.90 -23.38
C GLY A 150 16.27 -3.23 -21.92
N LEU A 151 16.22 -2.22 -21.05
CA LEU A 151 16.34 -2.40 -19.61
C LEU A 151 15.20 -3.26 -19.05
N PRO A 152 15.46 -4.35 -18.34
CA PRO A 152 14.40 -5.18 -17.76
C PRO A 152 13.79 -4.45 -16.55
N LEU A 153 12.54 -4.08 -16.63
CA LEU A 153 11.76 -3.50 -15.53
C LEU A 153 10.81 -4.54 -14.95
N THR A 154 10.74 -4.63 -13.63
CA THR A 154 9.69 -5.38 -12.94
C THR A 154 8.31 -4.75 -13.19
N TYR A 155 7.24 -5.51 -12.98
CA TYR A 155 5.86 -5.04 -13.08
C TYR A 155 5.61 -3.76 -12.26
N PHE A 156 6.17 -3.72 -11.04
CA PHE A 156 6.01 -2.56 -10.17
C PHE A 156 6.80 -1.34 -10.65
N GLU A 157 8.04 -1.52 -11.08
CA GLU A 157 8.87 -0.45 -11.63
C GLU A 157 8.27 0.18 -12.88
N PHE A 158 7.74 -0.66 -13.77
CA PHE A 158 7.06 -0.22 -14.98
C PHE A 158 5.84 0.64 -14.64
N GLY A 159 5.01 0.15 -13.72
CA GLY A 159 3.82 0.88 -13.25
C GLY A 159 4.14 2.17 -12.52
N THR A 160 5.22 2.20 -11.73
CA THR A 160 5.69 3.42 -11.04
C THR A 160 6.09 4.50 -12.03
N LEU A 161 6.89 4.15 -13.05
CA LEU A 161 7.29 5.10 -14.10
C LEU A 161 6.09 5.62 -14.90
N ALA A 162 5.13 4.75 -15.21
CA ALA A 162 3.89 5.15 -15.89
C ALA A 162 3.04 6.12 -15.04
N ALA A 163 2.92 5.87 -13.75
CA ALA A 163 2.22 6.77 -12.83
C ALA A 163 2.91 8.14 -12.73
N LEU A 164 4.23 8.16 -12.60
CA LEU A 164 5.00 9.42 -12.55
C LEU A 164 4.87 10.21 -13.87
N TRP A 165 4.89 9.51 -15.01
CA TRP A 165 4.69 10.12 -16.32
C TRP A 165 3.31 10.77 -16.48
N LEU A 166 2.26 10.13 -15.96
CA LEU A 166 0.90 10.69 -15.94
C LEU A 166 0.80 11.90 -15.00
N PHE A 167 1.38 11.82 -13.81
CA PHE A 167 1.31 12.88 -12.82
C PHE A 167 2.02 14.16 -13.26
N GLU A 168 3.20 14.04 -13.87
CA GLU A 168 3.91 15.20 -14.41
C GLU A 168 3.08 15.98 -15.43
N ARG A 169 2.26 15.28 -16.24
CA ARG A 169 1.40 15.87 -17.28
C ARG A 169 0.06 16.37 -16.75
N ALA A 170 -0.34 15.94 -15.57
CA ALA A 170 -1.62 16.29 -14.99
C ALA A 170 -1.67 17.68 -14.36
N GLY A 171 -0.52 18.34 -14.11
CA GLY A 171 -0.48 19.66 -13.46
C GLY A 171 -1.01 19.61 -12.04
N LEU A 172 -0.47 18.72 -11.22
CA LEU A 172 -0.91 18.45 -9.86
C LEU A 172 -0.37 19.49 -8.86
N ASP A 173 -1.16 19.79 -7.83
CA ASP A 173 -0.73 20.54 -6.63
C ASP A 173 -0.03 19.62 -5.63
N LEU A 174 -0.43 18.35 -5.56
CA LEU A 174 0.12 17.34 -4.66
C LEU A 174 0.18 15.97 -5.36
N ALA A 175 1.31 15.27 -5.24
CA ALA A 175 1.43 13.85 -5.52
C ALA A 175 1.62 13.07 -4.22
N VAL A 176 0.80 12.04 -4.01
CA VAL A 176 0.87 11.12 -2.86
C VAL A 176 1.29 9.75 -3.37
N LEU A 177 2.46 9.29 -2.96
CA LEU A 177 3.10 8.11 -3.51
C LEU A 177 3.24 7.02 -2.43
N GLU A 178 2.57 5.88 -2.62
CA GLU A 178 2.69 4.73 -1.74
C GLU A 178 3.89 3.86 -2.12
N ILE A 179 4.74 3.54 -1.14
CA ILE A 179 5.81 2.56 -1.27
C ILE A 179 5.23 1.14 -1.41
N GLY A 180 5.67 0.41 -2.42
CA GLY A 180 5.24 -0.97 -2.64
C GLY A 180 5.86 -1.93 -1.63
N LEU A 181 7.18 -1.90 -1.46
CA LEU A 181 7.91 -2.81 -0.59
C LEU A 181 9.13 -2.13 0.05
N GLY A 182 9.26 -2.27 1.38
CA GLY A 182 10.40 -1.72 2.12
C GLY A 182 10.39 -0.20 2.14
N GLY A 183 11.25 0.42 1.36
CA GLY A 183 11.36 1.87 1.20
C GLY A 183 12.62 2.28 0.46
N ARG A 184 13.81 2.00 1.00
CA ARG A 184 15.10 2.46 0.50
C ARG A 184 15.35 2.13 -0.98
N LEU A 185 15.01 0.92 -1.39
CA LEU A 185 15.24 0.39 -2.75
C LEU A 185 13.93 0.23 -3.56
N ASP A 186 12.83 0.80 -3.09
CA ASP A 186 11.55 0.79 -3.80
C ASP A 186 11.57 1.78 -4.97
N ALA A 187 10.95 1.39 -6.09
CA ALA A 187 10.93 2.20 -7.31
C ALA A 187 10.36 3.62 -7.09
N VAL A 188 9.39 3.78 -6.19
CA VAL A 188 8.84 5.10 -5.83
C VAL A 188 9.90 6.02 -5.22
N ASN A 189 10.91 5.46 -4.56
CA ASN A 189 11.94 6.23 -3.85
C ASN A 189 12.97 6.93 -4.77
N ILE A 190 12.81 6.84 -6.09
CA ILE A 190 13.53 7.71 -7.03
C ILE A 190 13.08 9.18 -6.95
N VAL A 191 11.87 9.41 -6.41
CA VAL A 191 11.31 10.75 -6.21
C VAL A 191 11.64 11.25 -4.81
N ASP A 192 12.15 12.49 -4.72
CA ASP A 192 12.41 13.15 -3.45
C ASP A 192 11.12 13.77 -2.88
N PRO A 193 10.57 13.25 -1.76
CA PRO A 193 9.38 13.80 -1.15
C PRO A 193 9.67 15.14 -0.43
N ASP A 194 8.64 15.97 -0.26
CA ASP A 194 8.66 17.10 0.67
C ASP A 194 8.37 16.67 2.09
N VAL A 195 7.56 15.62 2.25
CA VAL A 195 7.27 14.95 3.52
C VAL A 195 7.31 13.43 3.29
N ALA A 196 8.04 12.71 4.13
CA ALA A 196 8.00 11.25 4.19
C ALA A 196 7.13 10.80 5.36
N VAL A 197 6.40 9.70 5.18
CA VAL A 197 5.53 9.10 6.21
C VAL A 197 5.88 7.64 6.38
N ILE A 198 6.08 7.18 7.60
CA ILE A 198 6.14 5.76 7.96
C ILE A 198 4.95 5.47 8.88
N THR A 199 3.98 4.70 8.40
CA THR A 199 2.74 4.44 9.12
C THR A 199 2.96 3.52 10.32
N THR A 200 3.41 2.28 10.07
CA THR A 200 3.77 1.30 11.10
C THR A 200 4.96 0.47 10.65
N VAL A 201 5.68 -0.13 11.59
CA VAL A 201 6.75 -1.11 11.34
C VAL A 201 6.46 -2.39 12.09
N ASP A 202 6.13 -3.47 11.38
CA ASP A 202 5.93 -4.80 11.97
C ASP A 202 6.45 -5.87 11.01
N LEU A 203 6.45 -7.11 11.43
CA LEU A 203 6.93 -8.25 10.64
C LEU A 203 6.05 -8.48 9.43
N ASP A 204 6.59 -8.29 8.26
CA ASP A 204 6.04 -8.67 6.96
C ASP A 204 7.17 -8.69 5.93
N HIS A 205 7.03 -9.49 4.87
CA HIS A 205 8.03 -9.61 3.81
C HIS A 205 9.45 -9.93 4.34
N THR A 206 9.55 -10.80 5.33
CA THR A 206 10.80 -11.11 6.05
C THR A 206 11.90 -11.64 5.14
N ASP A 207 11.56 -12.32 4.05
CA ASP A 207 12.51 -12.79 3.03
C ASP A 207 13.30 -11.65 2.36
N TRP A 208 12.78 -10.41 2.41
CA TRP A 208 13.35 -9.25 1.73
C TRP A 208 13.85 -8.16 2.67
N LEU A 209 13.15 -7.97 3.81
CA LEU A 209 13.36 -6.82 4.67
C LEU A 209 14.08 -7.15 5.98
N GLY A 210 14.27 -8.45 6.27
CA GLY A 210 14.83 -8.93 7.52
C GLY A 210 13.80 -9.45 8.51
N ASN A 211 14.29 -10.10 9.57
CA ASN A 211 13.48 -10.93 10.47
C ASN A 211 13.08 -10.21 11.77
N ASP A 212 13.34 -8.92 11.89
CA ASP A 212 12.98 -8.12 13.06
C ASP A 212 12.55 -6.69 12.67
N ARG A 213 11.89 -6.01 13.61
CA ARG A 213 11.38 -4.64 13.40
C ARG A 213 12.48 -3.61 13.14
N GLU A 214 13.69 -3.81 13.67
CA GLU A 214 14.80 -2.88 13.49
C GLU A 214 15.37 -2.94 12.08
N ALA A 215 15.51 -4.15 11.51
CA ALA A 215 15.92 -4.36 10.13
C ALA A 215 14.88 -3.78 9.15
N ILE A 216 13.60 -4.12 9.35
CA ILE A 216 12.48 -3.60 8.53
C ILE A 216 12.38 -2.07 8.65
N GLY A 217 12.59 -1.52 9.86
CA GLY A 217 12.62 -0.09 10.14
C GLY A 217 13.74 0.62 9.38
N THR A 218 14.92 0.01 9.29
CA THR A 218 16.06 0.54 8.53
C THR A 218 15.72 0.69 7.05
N GLU A 219 15.11 -0.32 6.42
CA GLU A 219 14.69 -0.26 5.01
C GLU A 219 13.61 0.80 4.79
N LYS A 220 12.64 0.90 5.69
CA LYS A 220 11.58 1.92 5.59
C LYS A 220 12.09 3.34 5.79
N ALA A 221 13.06 3.54 6.72
CA ALA A 221 13.66 4.84 6.99
C ALA A 221 14.36 5.44 5.76
N GLY A 222 14.77 4.63 4.79
CA GLY A 222 15.39 5.08 3.55
C GLY A 222 14.54 5.97 2.64
N ILE A 223 13.26 6.20 2.95
CA ILE A 223 12.42 7.19 2.27
C ILE A 223 12.58 8.61 2.84
N ALA A 224 13.17 8.75 4.02
CA ALA A 224 13.43 10.05 4.61
C ALA A 224 14.48 10.84 3.81
N ARG A 225 14.40 12.16 3.88
CA ARG A 225 15.37 13.07 3.27
C ARG A 225 15.95 14.02 4.30
N ALA A 226 17.21 14.38 4.10
CA ALA A 226 17.90 15.34 4.97
C ALA A 226 17.12 16.65 5.08
N TRP A 227 16.95 17.13 6.30
CA TRP A 227 16.29 18.40 6.64
C TRP A 227 14.82 18.50 6.24
N LYS A 228 14.17 17.38 5.89
CA LYS A 228 12.74 17.33 5.59
C LYS A 228 11.96 16.61 6.70
N PRO A 229 10.64 16.85 6.81
CA PRO A 229 9.78 16.16 7.77
C PRO A 229 9.70 14.67 7.49
N LEU A 230 9.78 13.87 8.56
CA LEU A 230 9.47 12.44 8.61
C LEU A 230 8.37 12.22 9.64
N VAL A 231 7.17 11.90 9.20
CA VAL A 231 6.02 11.62 10.08
C VAL A 231 5.98 10.14 10.42
N LEU A 232 5.92 9.81 11.71
CA LEU A 232 5.87 8.45 12.25
C LEU A 232 4.49 8.19 12.85
N GLY A 233 3.73 7.27 12.24
CA GLY A 233 2.32 6.99 12.54
C GLY A 233 2.09 5.95 13.63
N GLU A 234 3.14 5.50 14.33
CA GLU A 234 3.05 4.62 15.49
C GLU A 234 3.78 5.20 16.70
N VAL A 235 3.28 4.87 17.89
CA VAL A 235 3.84 5.39 19.16
C VAL A 235 5.22 4.81 19.45
N ASP A 236 5.41 3.52 19.14
CA ASP A 236 6.63 2.76 19.40
C ASP A 236 7.38 2.46 18.09
N SER A 237 7.89 3.49 17.45
CA SER A 237 8.71 3.34 16.24
C SER A 237 10.08 2.71 16.57
N PRO A 238 10.59 1.78 15.73
CA PRO A 238 11.91 1.17 15.93
C PRO A 238 13.01 2.21 16.05
N SER A 239 13.99 1.92 16.90
CA SER A 239 15.12 2.83 17.15
C SER A 239 15.98 3.07 15.90
N SER A 240 16.02 2.13 14.97
CA SER A 240 16.68 2.27 13.67
C SER A 240 16.12 3.41 12.85
N VAL A 241 14.78 3.60 12.84
CA VAL A 241 14.11 4.69 12.13
C VAL A 241 14.55 6.04 12.69
N LEU A 242 14.52 6.19 14.03
CA LEU A 242 14.91 7.42 14.69
C LEU A 242 16.42 7.71 14.54
N ARG A 243 17.28 6.70 14.66
CA ARG A 243 18.72 6.85 14.40
C ARG A 243 18.99 7.35 12.99
N HIS A 244 18.31 6.78 11.98
CA HIS A 244 18.47 7.22 10.61
C HIS A 244 18.01 8.68 10.44
N ALA A 245 16.81 9.01 10.95
CA ALA A 245 16.28 10.36 10.89
C ALA A 245 17.24 11.40 11.49
N TYR A 246 17.75 11.14 12.69
CA TYR A 246 18.71 12.03 13.35
C TYR A 246 20.05 12.12 12.62
N ALA A 247 20.55 10.99 12.08
CA ALA A 247 21.81 10.96 11.34
C ALA A 247 21.79 11.84 10.10
N ILE A 248 20.64 11.93 9.39
CA ILE A 248 20.48 12.78 8.21
C ILE A 248 19.89 14.16 8.52
N GLY A 249 19.58 14.46 9.79
CA GLY A 249 18.95 15.72 10.20
C GLY A 249 17.49 15.86 9.77
N ALA A 250 16.77 14.76 9.51
CA ALA A 250 15.35 14.81 9.22
C ALA A 250 14.55 15.23 10.48
N ASN A 251 13.49 16.02 10.28
CA ASN A 251 12.60 16.42 11.36
C ASN A 251 11.56 15.33 11.61
N ALA A 252 11.80 14.47 12.63
CA ALA A 252 10.88 13.40 12.98
C ALA A 252 9.71 13.94 13.80
N LEU A 253 8.47 13.80 13.26
CA LEU A 253 7.20 14.13 13.91
C LEU A 253 6.52 12.81 14.31
N ARG A 254 6.38 12.56 15.62
CA ARG A 254 6.02 11.25 16.16
C ARG A 254 4.64 11.25 16.78
N LEU A 255 3.82 10.29 16.40
CA LEU A 255 2.56 10.02 17.09
C LEU A 255 2.84 9.70 18.58
N GLY A 256 2.07 10.29 19.49
CA GLY A 256 2.21 10.11 20.93
C GLY A 256 3.34 10.92 21.56
N SER A 257 4.07 11.73 20.77
CA SER A 257 5.11 12.63 21.29
C SER A 257 4.96 14.05 20.75
N ASP A 258 4.84 14.21 19.43
CA ASP A 258 4.79 15.51 18.77
C ASP A 258 3.37 15.84 18.30
N PHE A 259 2.57 14.81 17.96
CA PHE A 259 1.13 14.93 17.69
C PHE A 259 0.35 13.77 18.32
N PHE A 260 -0.94 13.96 18.55
CA PHE A 260 -1.79 13.06 19.34
C PHE A 260 -3.18 12.95 18.72
N HIS A 261 -3.86 11.84 19.01
CA HIS A 261 -5.29 11.69 18.76
C HIS A 261 -5.98 11.10 19.99
N GLU A 262 -7.14 11.63 20.34
CA GLU A 262 -7.92 11.21 21.50
C GLU A 262 -9.41 11.12 21.13
N PRO A 263 -10.13 10.05 21.51
CA PRO A 263 -11.57 10.00 21.32
C PRO A 263 -12.23 11.05 22.24
N ILE A 264 -13.20 11.77 21.71
CA ILE A 264 -14.11 12.61 22.51
C ILE A 264 -15.37 11.80 22.84
N ASP A 265 -15.98 11.20 21.81
CA ASP A 265 -17.13 10.32 21.89
C ASP A 265 -17.10 9.31 20.71
N ASN A 266 -18.22 8.61 20.47
CA ASN A 266 -18.32 7.62 19.38
C ASN A 266 -18.33 8.28 17.98
N GLN A 267 -18.61 9.58 17.87
CA GLN A 267 -18.76 10.29 16.60
C GLN A 267 -17.65 11.29 16.36
N ARG A 268 -16.91 11.68 17.42
CA ARG A 268 -15.90 12.74 17.36
C ARG A 268 -14.63 12.31 18.06
N TRP A 269 -13.52 12.86 17.56
CA TRP A 269 -12.19 12.71 18.15
C TRP A 269 -11.42 14.01 18.01
N ARG A 270 -10.35 14.15 18.77
CA ARG A 270 -9.48 15.31 18.80
C ARG A 270 -8.11 14.94 18.25
N TRP A 271 -7.61 15.76 17.35
CA TRP A 271 -6.22 15.78 16.94
C TRP A 271 -5.53 17.01 17.53
N ARG A 272 -4.30 16.86 18.01
CA ARG A 272 -3.55 18.01 18.55
C ARG A 272 -2.04 17.87 18.32
N GLU A 273 -1.39 19.02 18.15
CA GLU A 273 0.06 19.22 18.22
C GLU A 273 0.36 20.51 18.98
N VAL A 274 1.66 20.85 19.15
CA VAL A 274 2.02 22.13 19.79
C VAL A 274 1.43 23.31 19.01
N GLY A 275 0.55 24.07 19.62
CA GLY A 275 -0.06 25.29 19.05
C GLY A 275 -1.25 25.04 18.12
N ALA A 276 -1.74 23.81 17.96
CA ALA A 276 -2.91 23.50 17.14
C ALA A 276 -3.75 22.35 17.71
N GLU A 277 -5.07 22.50 17.60
CA GLU A 277 -6.05 21.48 18.01
C GLU A 277 -7.21 21.47 17.00
N LEU A 278 -7.66 20.27 16.60
CA LEU A 278 -8.77 20.07 15.69
C LEU A 278 -9.77 19.10 16.33
N GLU A 279 -11.05 19.47 16.39
CA GLU A 279 -12.14 18.52 16.64
C GLU A 279 -12.66 17.98 15.31
N LEU A 280 -12.68 16.67 15.15
CA LEU A 280 -12.90 15.98 13.90
C LEU A 280 -14.01 14.93 14.03
N PRO A 281 -14.80 14.70 12.98
CA PRO A 281 -15.75 13.60 12.94
C PRO A 281 -15.01 12.24 12.95
N ALA A 282 -15.71 11.18 13.36
CA ALA A 282 -15.17 9.82 13.22
C ALA A 282 -14.78 9.55 11.76
N PRO A 283 -13.64 8.87 11.53
CA PRO A 283 -13.24 8.51 10.18
C PRO A 283 -14.30 7.64 9.49
N ALA A 284 -14.54 7.86 8.20
CA ALA A 284 -15.43 7.01 7.40
C ALA A 284 -14.92 5.56 7.31
N LEU A 285 -13.61 5.37 7.33
CA LEU A 285 -12.96 4.06 7.48
C LEU A 285 -13.04 3.63 8.94
N SER A 286 -13.66 2.47 9.22
CA SER A 286 -14.12 2.11 10.57
C SER A 286 -13.16 1.25 11.41
N ALA A 287 -11.98 0.85 10.88
CA ALA A 287 -11.02 0.06 11.66
C ALA A 287 -10.43 0.87 12.84
N PRO A 288 -10.05 0.22 13.96
CA PRO A 288 -9.46 0.92 15.12
C PRO A 288 -8.25 1.79 14.78
N SER A 289 -7.38 1.31 13.88
CA SER A 289 -6.18 2.03 13.41
C SER A 289 -6.47 3.26 12.55
N GLN A 290 -7.70 3.45 12.06
CA GLN A 290 -7.97 4.52 11.11
C GLN A 290 -7.87 5.93 11.71
N ARG A 291 -8.10 6.09 13.01
CA ARG A 291 -7.82 7.37 13.68
C ARG A 291 -6.33 7.70 13.70
N ALA A 292 -5.48 6.71 13.94
CA ALA A 292 -4.03 6.90 13.87
C ALA A 292 -3.58 7.20 12.43
N ASN A 293 -4.13 6.51 11.42
CA ASN A 293 -3.85 6.78 10.01
C ASN A 293 -4.31 8.20 9.60
N ALA A 294 -5.51 8.63 10.03
CA ALA A 294 -6.00 9.98 9.80
C ALA A 294 -5.14 11.03 10.52
N ALA A 295 -4.77 10.78 11.77
CA ALA A 295 -3.89 11.67 12.53
C ALA A 295 -2.52 11.83 11.86
N THR A 296 -1.97 10.75 11.32
CA THR A 296 -0.72 10.73 10.57
C THR A 296 -0.84 11.51 9.25
N ALA A 297 -1.96 11.35 8.54
CA ALA A 297 -2.26 12.10 7.32
C ALA A 297 -2.36 13.63 7.59
N ILE A 298 -3.01 14.02 8.68
CA ILE A 298 -3.11 15.42 9.11
C ILE A 298 -1.73 15.97 9.42
N ALA A 299 -0.91 15.26 10.22
CA ALA A 299 0.45 15.67 10.53
C ALA A 299 1.31 15.83 9.27
N ALA A 300 1.17 14.92 8.29
CA ALA A 300 1.90 14.99 7.03
C ALA A 300 1.50 16.22 6.18
N LEU A 301 0.21 16.50 6.08
CA LEU A 301 -0.28 17.68 5.34
C LEU A 301 0.11 19.00 6.03
N ARG A 302 0.09 19.06 7.35
CA ARG A 302 0.53 20.23 8.11
C ARG A 302 2.04 20.46 8.04
N ALA A 303 2.82 19.41 7.82
CA ALA A 303 4.26 19.48 7.64
C ALA A 303 4.70 19.90 6.23
N LEU A 304 3.78 19.97 5.25
CA LEU A 304 4.09 20.43 3.89
C LEU A 304 4.52 21.91 3.88
N PRO A 305 5.49 22.28 3.04
CA PRO A 305 5.84 23.68 2.83
C PRO A 305 4.77 24.41 2.01
N GLY A 306 4.66 25.73 2.25
CA GLY A 306 3.79 26.61 1.50
C GLY A 306 2.48 26.92 2.22
N GLU A 307 1.38 27.09 1.46
CA GLU A 307 0.07 27.43 2.05
C GLU A 307 -0.46 26.27 2.89
N PRO A 308 -0.91 26.56 4.12
CA PRO A 308 -1.48 25.55 5.00
C PRO A 308 -2.82 25.04 4.46
N VAL A 309 -3.13 23.79 4.76
CA VAL A 309 -4.46 23.20 4.56
C VAL A 309 -5.45 23.91 5.51
N ARG A 310 -6.64 24.24 5.03
CA ARG A 310 -7.68 24.87 5.83
C ARG A 310 -8.23 23.87 6.87
N ASP A 311 -8.55 24.36 8.06
CA ASP A 311 -9.01 23.50 9.16
C ASP A 311 -10.29 22.72 8.82
N GLU A 312 -11.22 23.32 8.07
CA GLU A 312 -12.47 22.68 7.65
C GLU A 312 -12.21 21.48 6.70
N ALA A 313 -11.17 21.57 5.87
CA ALA A 313 -10.81 20.51 4.93
C ALA A 313 -10.35 19.22 5.63
N PHE A 314 -9.76 19.34 6.83
CA PHE A 314 -9.42 18.15 7.63
C PHE A 314 -10.67 17.38 8.05
N ALA A 315 -11.70 18.07 8.53
CA ALA A 315 -12.96 17.43 8.94
C ALA A 315 -13.68 16.81 7.74
N GLU A 316 -13.78 17.54 6.63
CA GLU A 316 -14.41 17.06 5.39
C GLU A 316 -13.68 15.83 4.81
N GLY A 317 -12.36 15.89 4.71
CA GLY A 317 -11.56 14.80 4.17
C GLY A 317 -11.57 13.55 5.05
N VAL A 318 -11.53 13.71 6.38
CA VAL A 318 -11.63 12.58 7.32
C VAL A 318 -12.98 11.88 7.22
N ALA A 319 -14.08 12.65 7.07
CA ALA A 319 -15.43 12.10 6.93
C ALA A 319 -15.70 11.45 5.56
N SER A 320 -14.97 11.84 4.51
CA SER A 320 -15.21 11.39 3.14
C SER A 320 -14.20 10.39 2.61
N ALA A 321 -13.08 10.16 3.30
CA ALA A 321 -12.04 9.22 2.85
C ALA A 321 -12.59 7.81 2.69
N ALA A 322 -12.40 7.21 1.53
CA ALA A 322 -12.87 5.88 1.20
C ALA A 322 -11.75 5.01 0.61
N LEU A 323 -11.71 3.75 1.02
CA LEU A 323 -10.80 2.76 0.48
C LEU A 323 -11.45 1.37 0.58
N PRO A 324 -11.73 0.71 -0.54
CA PRO A 324 -12.32 -0.61 -0.54
C PRO A 324 -11.46 -1.65 0.20
N GLY A 325 -12.13 -2.65 0.80
CA GLY A 325 -11.46 -3.75 1.49
C GLY A 325 -10.75 -3.36 2.80
N ARG A 326 -11.23 -2.31 3.48
CA ARG A 326 -10.76 -1.89 4.81
C ARG A 326 -11.92 -1.87 5.78
N LEU A 327 -12.23 -3.03 6.42
CA LEU A 327 -13.46 -3.27 7.17
C LEU A 327 -14.70 -2.77 6.40
N GLN A 328 -14.71 -3.01 5.10
CA GLN A 328 -15.81 -2.64 4.23
C GLN A 328 -17.04 -3.48 4.57
N ARG A 329 -18.13 -2.83 4.94
CA ARG A 329 -19.37 -3.48 5.37
C ARG A 329 -20.37 -3.47 4.23
N LEU A 330 -20.90 -4.64 3.91
CA LEU A 330 -21.94 -4.87 2.93
C LEU A 330 -23.07 -5.66 3.62
N GLU A 331 -24.27 -5.62 3.06
CA GLU A 331 -25.40 -6.44 3.53
C GLU A 331 -25.87 -7.36 2.40
N ARG A 332 -26.07 -8.63 2.74
CA ARG A 332 -26.62 -9.62 1.84
C ARG A 332 -27.65 -10.48 2.57
N ASP A 333 -28.92 -10.36 2.16
CA ASP A 333 -30.05 -11.16 2.73
C ASP A 333 -30.15 -11.06 4.27
N GLY A 334 -29.89 -9.86 4.83
CA GLY A 334 -29.87 -9.59 6.26
C GLY A 334 -28.61 -10.06 7.00
N VAL A 335 -27.61 -10.60 6.28
CA VAL A 335 -26.28 -10.95 6.80
C VAL A 335 -25.31 -9.83 6.56
N GLU A 336 -24.58 -9.39 7.60
CA GLU A 336 -23.50 -8.42 7.47
C GLU A 336 -22.25 -9.13 6.89
N VAL A 337 -21.78 -8.70 5.71
CA VAL A 337 -20.52 -9.16 5.12
C VAL A 337 -19.45 -8.09 5.32
N VAL A 338 -18.37 -8.44 6.00
CA VAL A 338 -17.24 -7.54 6.29
C VAL A 338 -16.03 -8.00 5.50
N LEU A 339 -15.49 -7.12 4.66
CA LEU A 339 -14.32 -7.40 3.82
C LEU A 339 -13.10 -6.64 4.33
N ASP A 340 -11.98 -7.34 4.55
CA ASP A 340 -10.71 -6.72 4.94
C ASP A 340 -9.50 -7.42 4.31
N VAL A 341 -8.56 -6.65 3.77
CA VAL A 341 -7.35 -7.20 3.12
C VAL A 341 -6.23 -7.55 4.11
N GLY A 342 -6.47 -7.47 5.41
CA GLY A 342 -5.51 -7.83 6.45
C GLY A 342 -4.98 -9.25 6.24
N HIS A 343 -3.64 -9.41 6.31
CA HIS A 343 -2.98 -10.67 5.94
C HIS A 343 -1.72 -10.95 6.77
N ASN A 344 -1.51 -10.19 7.84
CA ASN A 344 -0.40 -10.37 8.76
C ASN A 344 -0.88 -10.34 10.23
N PRO A 345 -0.06 -10.74 11.20
CA PRO A 345 -0.48 -10.84 12.60
C PRO A 345 -0.97 -9.51 13.20
N GLN A 346 -0.39 -8.36 12.82
CA GLN A 346 -0.83 -7.05 13.30
C GLN A 346 -2.27 -6.75 12.84
N ALA A 347 -2.56 -6.90 11.54
CA ALA A 347 -3.89 -6.70 10.99
C ALA A 347 -4.92 -7.66 11.59
N ALA A 348 -4.53 -8.92 11.83
CA ALA A 348 -5.41 -9.91 12.46
C ALA A 348 -5.78 -9.52 13.90
N ARG A 349 -4.83 -9.01 14.70
CA ARG A 349 -5.13 -8.49 16.05
C ARG A 349 -6.11 -7.32 16.01
N GLU A 350 -5.97 -6.42 15.04
CA GLU A 350 -6.92 -5.30 14.85
C GLU A 350 -8.33 -5.78 14.48
N LEU A 351 -8.44 -6.76 13.58
CA LEU A 351 -9.72 -7.37 13.21
C LEU A 351 -10.38 -8.07 14.40
N ALA A 352 -9.61 -8.84 15.18
CA ALA A 352 -10.11 -9.50 16.39
C ALA A 352 -10.61 -8.49 17.43
N ALA A 353 -9.86 -7.42 17.66
CA ALA A 353 -10.24 -6.32 18.56
C ALA A 353 -11.51 -5.61 18.05
N TRP A 354 -11.62 -5.40 16.73
CA TRP A 354 -12.81 -4.81 16.13
C TRP A 354 -14.05 -5.69 16.33
N LEU A 355 -13.94 -7.02 16.13
CA LEU A 355 -15.05 -7.96 16.38
C LEU A 355 -15.53 -7.91 17.84
N GLN A 356 -14.60 -7.84 18.79
CA GLN A 356 -14.92 -7.72 20.23
C GLN A 356 -15.62 -6.40 20.57
N ALA A 357 -15.21 -5.30 19.94
CA ALA A 357 -15.80 -3.98 20.13
C ALA A 357 -17.17 -3.80 19.44
N HIS A 358 -17.48 -4.66 18.45
CA HIS A 358 -18.72 -4.59 17.67
C HIS A 358 -19.48 -5.93 17.72
N PRO A 359 -19.95 -6.35 18.91
CA PRO A 359 -20.70 -7.59 19.04
C PRO A 359 -22.02 -7.51 18.26
N ILE A 360 -22.46 -8.66 17.74
CA ILE A 360 -23.76 -8.84 17.10
C ILE A 360 -24.57 -9.86 17.87
N ALA A 361 -25.90 -9.89 17.68
CA ALA A 361 -26.77 -10.87 18.31
C ALA A 361 -26.62 -12.28 17.69
N GLY A 362 -26.28 -12.35 16.43
CA GLY A 362 -26.06 -13.57 15.68
C GLY A 362 -24.63 -14.12 15.78
N ALA A 363 -24.32 -15.10 14.95
CA ALA A 363 -23.03 -15.75 14.88
C ALA A 363 -22.11 -15.01 13.87
N THR A 364 -20.80 -14.94 14.18
CA THR A 364 -19.79 -14.52 13.21
C THR A 364 -19.11 -15.75 12.60
N ARG A 365 -19.02 -15.80 11.27
CA ARG A 365 -18.31 -16.82 10.49
C ARG A 365 -17.14 -16.17 9.78
N VAL A 366 -16.08 -16.93 9.51
CA VAL A 366 -14.85 -16.42 8.90
C VAL A 366 -14.58 -17.15 7.59
N VAL A 367 -14.49 -16.43 6.50
CA VAL A 367 -13.93 -16.90 5.22
C VAL A 367 -12.48 -16.42 5.15
N PHE A 368 -11.53 -17.34 5.06
CA PHE A 368 -10.11 -17.05 5.12
C PHE A 368 -9.34 -17.74 4.00
N ALA A 369 -8.57 -16.95 3.25
CA ALA A 369 -7.60 -17.45 2.28
C ALA A 369 -6.36 -16.55 2.29
N ALA A 370 -5.19 -17.17 2.32
CA ALA A 370 -3.92 -16.44 2.44
C ALA A 370 -2.88 -16.98 1.46
N LEU A 371 -1.91 -16.16 1.09
CA LEU A 371 -0.78 -16.56 0.27
C LEU A 371 0.19 -17.45 1.08
N ALA A 372 0.96 -18.30 0.37
CA ALA A 372 1.83 -19.31 0.97
C ALA A 372 3.00 -18.73 1.80
N ASP A 373 3.40 -17.49 1.53
CA ASP A 373 4.48 -16.78 2.23
C ASP A 373 4.04 -16.11 3.56
N LYS A 374 2.74 -16.16 3.91
CA LYS A 374 2.22 -15.46 5.09
C LYS A 374 2.24 -16.34 6.35
N ASP A 375 2.44 -15.70 7.52
CA ASP A 375 2.36 -16.34 8.82
C ASP A 375 0.90 -16.56 9.24
N VAL A 376 0.28 -17.57 8.62
CA VAL A 376 -1.16 -17.88 8.83
C VAL A 376 -1.46 -18.35 10.25
N ARG A 377 -0.48 -18.95 10.95
CA ARG A 377 -0.65 -19.42 12.32
C ARG A 377 -0.87 -18.22 13.27
N SER A 378 0.06 -17.28 13.27
CA SER A 378 -0.08 -16.07 14.10
C SER A 378 -1.29 -15.21 13.73
N VAL A 379 -1.73 -15.26 12.46
CA VAL A 379 -2.98 -14.60 12.01
C VAL A 379 -4.19 -15.25 12.68
N VAL A 380 -4.29 -16.57 12.66
CA VAL A 380 -5.42 -17.31 13.23
C VAL A 380 -5.41 -17.26 14.76
N ASP A 381 -4.23 -17.34 15.39
CA ASP A 381 -4.05 -17.24 16.85
C ASP A 381 -4.59 -15.92 17.43
N ALA A 382 -4.61 -14.83 16.63
CA ALA A 382 -5.22 -13.57 17.05
C ALA A 382 -6.71 -13.68 17.39
N PHE A 383 -7.41 -14.71 16.87
CA PHE A 383 -8.84 -14.97 17.10
C PHE A 383 -9.09 -16.08 18.14
N ALA A 384 -8.07 -16.58 18.83
CA ALA A 384 -8.18 -17.72 19.76
C ALA A 384 -9.15 -17.49 20.93
N SER A 385 -9.47 -16.23 21.25
CA SER A 385 -10.45 -15.90 22.32
C SER A 385 -11.91 -16.12 21.91
N ALA A 386 -12.21 -16.37 20.61
CA ALA A 386 -13.54 -16.54 20.09
C ALA A 386 -13.66 -17.84 19.26
N PRO A 387 -14.57 -18.77 19.60
CA PRO A 387 -14.80 -19.98 18.80
C PRO A 387 -15.57 -19.60 17.52
N LEU A 388 -14.85 -19.22 16.45
CA LEU A 388 -15.42 -18.84 15.17
C LEU A 388 -15.44 -20.06 14.22
N PRO A 389 -16.54 -20.32 13.50
CA PRO A 389 -16.54 -21.23 12.37
C PRO A 389 -15.68 -20.67 11.22
N TRP A 390 -14.70 -21.46 10.75
CA TRP A 390 -13.80 -21.10 9.67
C TRP A 390 -14.15 -21.81 8.38
N PHE A 391 -14.16 -21.06 7.28
CA PHE A 391 -14.31 -21.53 5.91
C PHE A 391 -13.00 -21.19 5.19
N LEU A 392 -12.11 -22.19 5.11
CA LEU A 392 -10.80 -22.02 4.50
C LEU A 392 -10.92 -22.21 3.00
N ALA A 393 -10.36 -21.27 2.23
CA ALA A 393 -10.40 -21.29 0.77
C ALA A 393 -9.02 -21.39 0.15
N GLY A 394 -8.94 -22.06 -1.01
CA GLY A 394 -7.78 -22.04 -1.89
C GLY A 394 -7.66 -20.72 -2.62
N LEU A 395 -6.42 -20.36 -2.99
CA LEU A 395 -6.11 -19.28 -3.93
C LEU A 395 -5.39 -19.90 -5.13
N SER A 396 -5.87 -19.63 -6.34
CA SER A 396 -5.35 -20.24 -7.58
C SER A 396 -4.46 -19.30 -8.39
N SER A 397 -4.37 -18.01 -8.05
CA SER A 397 -3.67 -17.00 -8.84
C SER A 397 -2.27 -16.71 -8.33
N GLY A 398 -1.26 -16.91 -9.21
CA GLY A 398 0.13 -16.51 -9.00
C GLY A 398 1.01 -17.54 -8.29
N PRO A 399 2.33 -17.29 -8.24
CA PRO A 399 3.32 -18.28 -7.77
C PRO A 399 3.30 -18.54 -6.25
N ARG A 400 2.54 -17.72 -5.49
CA ARG A 400 2.37 -17.85 -4.04
C ARG A 400 0.99 -18.39 -3.66
N SER A 401 0.26 -18.95 -4.64
CA SER A 401 -1.03 -19.62 -4.40
C SER A 401 -0.86 -20.89 -3.55
N GLN A 402 -1.89 -21.26 -2.80
CA GLN A 402 -1.97 -22.51 -2.07
C GLN A 402 -3.42 -23.00 -2.03
N THR A 403 -3.62 -24.33 -1.94
CA THR A 403 -4.94 -24.93 -1.79
C THR A 403 -5.45 -24.78 -0.35
N ALA A 404 -6.75 -25.02 -0.12
CA ALA A 404 -7.33 -25.03 1.23
C ALA A 404 -6.69 -26.10 2.13
N GLU A 405 -6.35 -27.27 1.58
CA GLU A 405 -5.68 -28.34 2.32
C GLU A 405 -4.25 -27.93 2.72
N GLN A 406 -3.51 -27.28 1.82
CA GLN A 406 -2.18 -26.75 2.14
C GLN A 406 -2.26 -25.66 3.22
N LEU A 407 -3.27 -24.79 3.16
CA LEU A 407 -3.52 -23.78 4.19
C LEU A 407 -3.86 -24.45 5.52
N ALA A 408 -4.80 -25.42 5.54
CA ALA A 408 -5.20 -26.14 6.74
C ALA A 408 -4.05 -26.91 7.39
N ALA A 409 -3.16 -27.53 6.59
CA ALA A 409 -2.00 -28.26 7.09
C ALA A 409 -0.97 -27.36 7.82
N ARG A 410 -1.04 -26.04 7.65
CA ARG A 410 -0.19 -25.05 8.34
C ARG A 410 -0.82 -24.50 9.61
N LEU A 411 -2.10 -24.81 9.86
CA LEU A 411 -2.83 -24.38 11.04
C LEU A 411 -2.79 -25.47 12.11
N ASP A 412 -3.01 -25.08 13.36
CA ASP A 412 -3.02 -26.01 14.47
C ASP A 412 -4.26 -26.93 14.40
N ASP A 413 -4.12 -28.17 14.92
CA ASP A 413 -5.20 -29.19 14.91
C ASP A 413 -6.52 -28.68 15.49
N THR A 414 -6.48 -27.71 16.41
CA THR A 414 -7.67 -27.14 17.04
C THR A 414 -8.58 -26.37 16.07
N ILE A 415 -8.02 -25.74 15.02
CA ILE A 415 -8.81 -24.99 14.02
C ILE A 415 -9.07 -25.83 12.79
N ALA A 416 -8.10 -26.65 12.36
CA ALA A 416 -8.26 -27.54 11.23
C ALA A 416 -9.40 -28.56 11.45
N VAL A 417 -9.67 -28.94 12.71
CA VAL A 417 -10.76 -29.88 13.07
C VAL A 417 -12.17 -29.28 12.92
N VAL A 418 -12.30 -27.95 13.02
CA VAL A 418 -13.60 -27.25 12.96
C VAL A 418 -13.77 -26.40 11.69
N ALA A 419 -12.77 -26.38 10.81
CA ALA A 419 -12.82 -25.65 9.56
C ALA A 419 -13.39 -26.49 8.42
N SER A 420 -14.24 -25.89 7.59
CA SER A 420 -14.60 -26.46 6.29
C SER A 420 -13.60 -25.98 5.23
N LEU A 421 -13.26 -26.88 4.29
CA LEU A 421 -12.30 -26.62 3.21
C LEU A 421 -13.06 -26.45 1.89
N HIS A 422 -12.66 -25.45 1.11
CA HIS A 422 -13.30 -25.05 -0.14
C HIS A 422 -12.27 -24.80 -1.21
N ASP A 423 -12.56 -25.16 -2.46
CA ASP A 423 -11.64 -25.05 -3.58
C ASP A 423 -11.20 -23.60 -3.82
N ASP A 424 -12.13 -22.66 -3.65
CA ASP A 424 -11.88 -21.23 -3.84
C ASP A 424 -12.73 -20.35 -2.89
N VAL A 425 -12.54 -19.03 -3.03
CA VAL A 425 -13.24 -18.04 -2.19
C VAL A 425 -14.73 -17.96 -2.51
N ASP A 426 -15.16 -18.25 -3.76
CA ASP A 426 -16.59 -18.25 -4.14
C ASP A 426 -17.32 -19.35 -3.38
N ASP A 427 -16.82 -20.56 -3.42
CA ASP A 427 -17.42 -21.71 -2.73
C ASP A 427 -17.44 -21.51 -1.21
N ALA A 428 -16.34 -20.98 -0.62
CA ALA A 428 -16.27 -20.68 0.80
C ALA A 428 -17.29 -19.61 1.22
N LEU A 429 -17.38 -18.51 0.46
CA LEU A 429 -18.31 -17.42 0.76
C LEU A 429 -19.78 -17.86 0.61
N ARG A 430 -20.12 -18.61 -0.44
CA ARG A 430 -21.47 -19.19 -0.61
C ARG A 430 -21.83 -20.14 0.54
N ALA A 431 -20.90 -21.00 0.94
CA ALA A 431 -21.11 -21.92 2.06
C ALA A 431 -21.30 -21.16 3.39
N ALA A 432 -20.49 -20.13 3.66
CA ALA A 432 -20.62 -19.31 4.85
C ALA A 432 -21.96 -18.55 4.88
N LEU A 433 -22.39 -17.97 3.75
CA LEU A 433 -23.67 -17.29 3.61
C LEU A 433 -24.84 -18.27 3.77
N ALA A 434 -24.77 -19.45 3.15
CA ALA A 434 -25.81 -20.49 3.27
C ALA A 434 -25.96 -21.02 4.71
N ALA A 435 -24.87 -21.00 5.49
CA ALA A 435 -24.92 -21.38 6.93
C ALA A 435 -25.35 -20.21 7.83
N SER A 436 -25.60 -19.02 7.28
CA SER A 436 -25.94 -17.80 8.02
C SER A 436 -27.44 -17.52 7.98
N SER A 437 -27.90 -16.78 8.98
CA SER A 437 -29.26 -16.24 9.10
C SER A 437 -29.20 -14.71 9.23
N ALA A 438 -30.34 -14.05 9.03
CA ALA A 438 -30.42 -12.60 9.23
C ALA A 438 -29.93 -12.21 10.64
N GLY A 439 -29.07 -11.20 10.72
CA GLY A 439 -28.39 -10.76 11.94
C GLY A 439 -27.04 -11.43 12.21
N ASP A 440 -26.63 -12.40 11.40
CA ASP A 440 -25.27 -12.98 11.42
C ASP A 440 -24.27 -12.09 10.68
N ARG A 441 -22.98 -12.40 10.87
CA ARG A 441 -21.85 -11.75 10.20
C ARG A 441 -20.96 -12.78 9.50
N VAL A 442 -20.51 -12.43 8.29
CA VAL A 442 -19.44 -13.14 7.59
C VAL A 442 -18.24 -12.19 7.45
N LEU A 443 -17.12 -12.50 8.10
CA LEU A 443 -15.85 -11.80 7.94
C LEU A 443 -15.03 -12.50 6.84
N VAL A 444 -14.66 -11.78 5.80
CA VAL A 444 -13.83 -12.28 4.69
C VAL A 444 -12.49 -11.55 4.71
N PHE A 445 -11.38 -12.28 4.91
CA PHE A 445 -10.06 -11.65 4.98
C PHE A 445 -8.92 -12.62 4.65
N GLY A 446 -7.67 -12.10 4.64
CA GLY A 446 -6.43 -12.87 4.55
C GLY A 446 -5.54 -12.54 3.34
N SER A 447 -6.08 -11.87 2.33
CA SER A 447 -5.30 -11.30 1.21
C SER A 447 -6.12 -10.33 0.37
N PHE A 448 -5.44 -9.54 -0.47
CA PHE A 448 -6.11 -8.74 -1.51
C PHE A 448 -6.87 -9.62 -2.49
N HIS A 449 -6.33 -10.79 -2.86
CA HIS A 449 -6.99 -11.75 -3.76
C HIS A 449 -8.31 -12.25 -3.15
N THR A 450 -8.30 -12.62 -1.88
CA THR A 450 -9.50 -13.08 -1.14
C THR A 450 -10.62 -12.04 -1.18
N VAL A 451 -10.27 -10.77 -0.90
CA VAL A 451 -11.26 -9.69 -0.91
C VAL A 451 -11.72 -9.38 -2.32
N ALA A 452 -10.82 -9.39 -3.31
CA ALA A 452 -11.16 -9.16 -4.71
C ALA A 452 -12.16 -10.20 -5.25
N ASP A 453 -11.93 -11.48 -4.96
CA ASP A 453 -12.82 -12.56 -5.38
C ASP A 453 -14.19 -12.42 -4.69
N ALA A 454 -14.21 -12.18 -3.38
CA ALA A 454 -15.46 -11.95 -2.65
C ALA A 454 -16.24 -10.73 -3.19
N MET A 455 -15.56 -9.64 -3.53
CA MET A 455 -16.21 -8.44 -4.12
C MET A 455 -16.85 -8.74 -5.47
N ARG A 456 -16.17 -9.51 -6.35
CA ARG A 456 -16.75 -9.90 -7.66
C ARG A 456 -18.06 -10.65 -7.48
N ILE A 457 -18.13 -11.59 -6.53
CA ILE A 457 -19.30 -12.38 -6.23
C ILE A 457 -20.44 -11.51 -5.70
N LEU A 458 -20.14 -10.65 -4.73
CA LEU A 458 -21.13 -9.78 -4.10
C LEU A 458 -21.69 -8.73 -5.07
N HIS A 459 -20.93 -8.32 -6.10
CA HIS A 459 -21.41 -7.40 -7.13
C HIS A 459 -22.15 -8.09 -8.28
N SER A 460 -21.81 -9.33 -8.64
CA SER A 460 -22.46 -10.06 -9.75
C SER A 460 -23.85 -10.60 -9.40
N GLY A 461 -24.25 -10.55 -8.16
CA GLY A 461 -25.58 -10.99 -7.67
C GLY A 461 -26.60 -9.87 -7.47
N ARG A 462 -26.36 -8.69 -8.10
CA ARG A 462 -27.32 -7.56 -8.11
C ARG A 462 -28.14 -7.54 -9.38
#